data_71c0441dfffaad602c36696cd877c77e
#
_entry.id   71c0441dfffaad602c36696cd877c77e
#
_cell.length_a   1.000
_cell.length_b   1.000
_cell.length_c   1.000
_cell.angle_alpha   90.00
_cell.angle_beta   90.00
_cell.angle_gamma   90.00
#
_symmetry.space_group_name_H-M   'P 1'
#
loop_
_entity.id
_entity.type
_entity.pdbx_description
1 polymer ?
#
loop_
_entity_poly.entity_id
_entity_poly.type
_entity_poly.pdbx_seq_one_letter_code
_entity_poly.pdbx_strand_id
1 'polypeptide(L)'
;MAKRRPAGDGMVRRRDDGRWEGRIVIGHKENGNSIFRYIYADTHNDLTVKLRQNITAYQGVDLTEDCKMTLSDWLDRWLEQMALVLRPSTLDHYRSDLAHHVKPYLGRKKLTQVTPADLRKLYDTLKERGRVHPHPGQSRGLSTTTVHGIHTTLHHALKSAVDQRLLPNNPADHVEPPKIAHKAMTILNDEQLDIFMNAIKQGPIWYDFFYTALTTGLRLGEICGLMWSDFDGRKGTLSISRTLHKEKGGRLVAGDTKTYAGTRKIVLPDSTAELLRNRKKHSYSIWIFHDPLRPEAPMNPSTAYRQL
;
A
#
# COMPACT_ATOMS: atom_id res chain seq x y z
N MET A 1 -24.63 38.38 -38.91
CA MET A 1 -23.89 37.11 -39.07
C MET A 1 -23.25 36.75 -37.73
N ALA A 2 -23.56 35.59 -37.16
CA ALA A 2 -22.94 35.17 -35.92
C ALA A 2 -21.45 34.90 -36.15
N LYS A 3 -20.57 35.55 -35.39
CA LYS A 3 -19.12 35.37 -35.47
C LYS A 3 -18.79 33.90 -35.22
N ARG A 4 -18.13 33.22 -36.15
CA ARG A 4 -17.63 31.87 -36.02
C ARG A 4 -16.64 31.84 -34.84
N ARG A 5 -16.88 30.97 -33.84
CA ARG A 5 -15.96 30.81 -32.69
C ARG A 5 -14.59 30.32 -33.16
N PRO A 6 -13.50 30.73 -32.50
CA PRO A 6 -12.16 30.23 -32.81
C PRO A 6 -12.11 28.68 -32.68
N ALA A 7 -11.24 28.07 -33.48
CA ALA A 7 -10.98 26.63 -33.36
C ALA A 7 -10.42 26.33 -31.95
N GLY A 8 -11.07 25.43 -31.22
CA GLY A 8 -10.68 25.10 -29.84
C GLY A 8 -11.69 25.53 -28.75
N ASP A 9 -12.59 26.48 -29.04
CA ASP A 9 -13.58 27.00 -28.07
C ASP A 9 -14.74 26.05 -27.76
N GLY A 10 -14.74 24.84 -28.33
CA GLY A 10 -15.79 23.82 -28.15
C GLY A 10 -17.11 24.18 -28.88
N MET A 11 -17.97 23.17 -28.99
CA MET A 11 -19.31 23.34 -29.55
C MET A 11 -20.32 23.55 -28.41
N VAL A 12 -21.28 24.46 -28.61
CA VAL A 12 -22.38 24.73 -27.66
C VAL A 12 -23.70 24.64 -28.38
N ARG A 13 -24.65 23.91 -27.81
CA ARG A 13 -26.05 23.84 -28.31
C ARG A 13 -27.02 23.83 -27.15
N ARG A 14 -28.25 24.27 -27.39
CA ARG A 14 -29.38 24.02 -26.49
C ARG A 14 -30.05 22.70 -26.86
N ARG A 15 -30.32 21.90 -25.91
CA ARG A 15 -31.02 20.60 -26.06
C ARG A 15 -32.52 20.78 -26.03
N ASP A 16 -33.26 19.77 -26.50
CA ASP A 16 -34.72 19.76 -26.48
C ASP A 16 -35.28 19.72 -25.06
N ASP A 17 -34.49 19.18 -24.12
CA ASP A 17 -34.82 19.17 -22.66
C ASP A 17 -34.57 20.53 -21.97
N GLY A 18 -34.24 21.58 -22.74
CA GLY A 18 -34.01 22.93 -22.25
C GLY A 18 -32.62 23.21 -21.70
N ARG A 19 -31.81 22.18 -21.42
CA ARG A 19 -30.45 22.31 -20.90
C ARG A 19 -29.47 22.72 -22.01
N TRP A 20 -28.38 23.33 -21.58
CA TRP A 20 -27.26 23.65 -22.47
C TRP A 20 -26.23 22.52 -22.46
N GLU A 21 -25.76 22.17 -23.64
CA GLU A 21 -24.70 21.17 -23.85
C GLU A 21 -23.51 21.80 -24.55
N GLY A 22 -22.32 21.57 -24.00
CA GLY A 22 -21.05 21.90 -24.66
C GLY A 22 -20.22 20.65 -24.88
N ARG A 23 -19.38 20.62 -25.91
CA ARG A 23 -18.40 19.56 -26.09
C ARG A 23 -17.05 20.11 -26.47
N ILE A 24 -15.99 19.53 -25.94
CA ILE A 24 -14.60 19.82 -26.31
C ILE A 24 -13.93 18.52 -26.79
N VAL A 25 -12.93 18.65 -27.67
CA VAL A 25 -12.05 17.53 -28.03
C VAL A 25 -11.03 17.38 -26.91
N ILE A 26 -10.89 16.18 -26.40
CA ILE A 26 -9.95 15.85 -25.31
C ILE A 26 -8.88 14.84 -25.75
N GLY A 27 -8.96 14.37 -26.98
CA GLY A 27 -8.01 13.41 -27.54
C GLY A 27 -8.49 12.79 -28.84
N HIS A 28 -7.72 11.82 -29.34
CA HIS A 28 -8.00 11.10 -30.56
C HIS A 28 -7.82 9.60 -30.35
N LYS A 29 -8.69 8.80 -30.99
CA LYS A 29 -8.58 7.35 -31.03
C LYS A 29 -7.47 6.95 -32.00
N GLU A 30 -6.99 5.71 -31.93
CA GLU A 30 -6.00 5.16 -32.87
C GLU A 30 -6.41 5.30 -34.34
N ASN A 31 -7.73 5.26 -34.62
CA ASN A 31 -8.29 5.47 -35.97
C ASN A 31 -8.41 6.96 -36.38
N GLY A 32 -7.87 7.89 -35.59
CA GLY A 32 -7.91 9.34 -35.86
C GLY A 32 -9.22 10.04 -35.46
N ASN A 33 -10.25 9.31 -35.01
CA ASN A 33 -11.50 9.97 -34.61
C ASN A 33 -11.35 10.71 -33.28
N SER A 34 -11.91 11.91 -33.18
CA SER A 34 -11.86 12.73 -31.99
C SER A 34 -12.63 12.13 -30.81
N ILE A 35 -12.03 12.17 -29.62
CA ILE A 35 -12.67 11.86 -28.34
C ILE A 35 -13.26 13.14 -27.77
N PHE A 36 -14.56 13.13 -27.49
CA PHE A 36 -15.28 14.31 -27.00
C PHE A 36 -15.62 14.17 -25.52
N ARG A 37 -15.47 15.28 -24.78
CA ARG A 37 -16.05 15.45 -23.44
C ARG A 37 -17.28 16.34 -23.56
N TYR A 38 -18.41 15.85 -23.04
CA TYR A 38 -19.67 16.58 -22.99
C TYR A 38 -19.85 17.22 -21.62
N ILE A 39 -20.30 18.48 -21.62
CA ILE A 39 -20.48 19.31 -20.43
C ILE A 39 -21.91 19.85 -20.48
N TYR A 40 -22.63 19.76 -19.37
CA TYR A 40 -24.04 20.17 -19.28
C TYR A 40 -24.21 21.25 -18.21
N ALA A 41 -25.14 22.18 -18.47
CA ALA A 41 -25.55 23.22 -17.54
C ALA A 41 -27.00 23.65 -17.82
N ASP A 42 -27.67 24.22 -16.82
CA ASP A 42 -29.02 24.72 -16.95
C ASP A 42 -29.05 26.10 -17.63
N THR A 43 -27.99 26.89 -17.46
CA THR A 43 -27.85 28.20 -18.11
C THR A 43 -26.66 28.26 -19.09
N HIS A 44 -26.76 29.14 -20.06
CA HIS A 44 -25.66 29.39 -21.01
C HIS A 44 -24.40 29.93 -20.31
N ASN A 45 -24.58 30.78 -19.30
CA ASN A 45 -23.44 31.34 -18.54
C ASN A 45 -22.70 30.28 -17.77
N ASP A 46 -23.41 29.42 -17.04
CA ASP A 46 -22.81 28.32 -16.30
C ASP A 46 -22.09 27.35 -17.24
N LEU A 47 -22.70 27.05 -18.39
CA LEU A 47 -22.04 26.23 -19.39
C LEU A 47 -20.73 26.89 -19.87
N THR A 48 -20.73 28.19 -20.13
CA THR A 48 -19.54 28.90 -20.61
C THR A 48 -18.40 28.87 -19.60
N VAL A 49 -18.71 29.05 -18.31
CA VAL A 49 -17.74 28.95 -17.22
C VAL A 49 -17.17 27.51 -17.12
N LYS A 50 -18.05 26.51 -17.09
CA LYS A 50 -17.63 25.09 -17.05
C LYS A 50 -16.83 24.70 -18.30
N LEU A 51 -17.19 25.20 -19.46
CA LEU A 51 -16.51 24.91 -20.72
C LEU A 51 -15.08 25.45 -20.68
N ARG A 52 -14.89 26.72 -20.27
CA ARG A 52 -13.56 27.34 -20.14
C ARG A 52 -12.68 26.57 -19.15
N GLN A 53 -13.23 26.19 -17.98
CA GLN A 53 -12.50 25.39 -17.01
C GLN A 53 -12.04 24.05 -17.60
N ASN A 54 -12.91 23.38 -18.36
CA ASN A 54 -12.56 22.12 -19.02
C ASN A 54 -11.55 22.33 -20.16
N ILE A 55 -11.67 23.37 -20.98
CA ILE A 55 -10.70 23.70 -22.02
C ILE A 55 -9.32 23.89 -21.38
N THR A 56 -9.22 24.70 -20.32
CA THR A 56 -7.95 24.91 -19.60
C THR A 56 -7.40 23.61 -19.01
N ALA A 57 -8.26 22.77 -18.40
CA ALA A 57 -7.84 21.50 -17.81
C ALA A 57 -7.30 20.49 -18.84
N TYR A 58 -7.82 20.51 -20.06
CA TYR A 58 -7.42 19.60 -21.15
C TYR A 58 -6.50 20.26 -22.19
N GLN A 59 -6.06 21.49 -21.96
CA GLN A 59 -5.16 22.19 -22.87
C GLN A 59 -3.81 21.48 -22.99
N GLY A 60 -3.43 21.07 -24.19
CA GLY A 60 -2.19 20.35 -24.45
C GLY A 60 -2.26 18.85 -24.10
N VAL A 61 -3.43 18.35 -23.72
CA VAL A 61 -3.65 16.92 -23.44
C VAL A 61 -4.35 16.27 -24.62
N ASP A 62 -3.78 15.19 -25.14
CA ASP A 62 -4.38 14.35 -26.18
C ASP A 62 -4.60 12.94 -25.61
N LEU A 63 -5.80 12.67 -25.11
CA LEU A 63 -6.15 11.37 -24.53
C LEU A 63 -6.23 10.33 -25.65
N THR A 64 -5.63 9.16 -25.43
CA THR A 64 -5.56 8.10 -26.44
C THR A 64 -6.78 7.17 -26.46
N GLU A 65 -7.60 7.17 -25.40
CA GLU A 65 -8.78 6.32 -25.29
C GLU A 65 -10.03 7.12 -24.91
N ASP A 66 -11.18 6.75 -25.50
CA ASP A 66 -12.50 7.22 -25.03
C ASP A 66 -12.78 6.52 -23.68
N CYS A 67 -12.39 7.18 -22.60
CA CYS A 67 -12.33 6.58 -21.28
C CYS A 67 -13.74 6.36 -20.70
N LYS A 68 -14.44 5.32 -21.20
CA LYS A 68 -15.61 4.72 -20.54
C LYS A 68 -15.21 3.88 -19.32
N MET A 69 -13.92 3.62 -19.20
CA MET A 69 -13.30 2.84 -18.14
C MET A 69 -13.69 3.37 -16.77
N THR A 70 -14.09 2.48 -15.88
CA THR A 70 -14.35 2.83 -14.49
C THR A 70 -13.03 2.94 -13.71
N LEU A 71 -13.09 3.57 -12.53
CA LEU A 71 -11.94 3.55 -11.63
C LEU A 71 -11.54 2.12 -11.24
N SER A 72 -12.51 1.22 -11.06
CA SER A 72 -12.22 -0.20 -10.75
C SER A 72 -11.41 -0.85 -11.86
N ASP A 73 -11.83 -0.69 -13.12
CA ASP A 73 -11.14 -1.30 -14.28
C ASP A 73 -9.71 -0.78 -14.41
N TRP A 74 -9.53 0.54 -14.21
CA TRP A 74 -8.20 1.14 -14.19
C TRP A 74 -7.31 0.60 -13.07
N LEU A 75 -7.84 0.50 -11.85
CA LEU A 75 -7.08 0.00 -10.70
C LEU A 75 -6.66 -1.46 -10.90
N ASP A 76 -7.50 -2.30 -11.52
CA ASP A 76 -7.15 -3.69 -11.86
C ASP A 76 -6.01 -3.73 -12.88
N ARG A 77 -6.13 -2.99 -13.97
CA ARG A 77 -5.08 -2.86 -14.99
C ARG A 77 -3.76 -2.32 -14.41
N TRP A 78 -3.84 -1.32 -13.54
CA TRP A 78 -2.67 -0.77 -12.88
C TRP A 78 -1.99 -1.78 -11.95
N LEU A 79 -2.75 -2.56 -11.19
CA LEU A 79 -2.22 -3.63 -10.33
C LEU A 79 -1.52 -4.73 -11.13
N GLU A 80 -2.01 -5.06 -12.32
CA GLU A 80 -1.35 -5.99 -13.24
C GLU A 80 0.01 -5.44 -13.69
N GLN A 81 0.08 -4.17 -14.05
CA GLN A 81 1.35 -3.50 -14.40
C GLN A 81 2.31 -3.49 -13.21
N MET A 82 1.82 -3.19 -12.01
CA MET A 82 2.63 -3.17 -10.78
C MET A 82 3.13 -4.55 -10.36
N ALA A 83 2.45 -5.63 -10.75
CA ALA A 83 2.89 -7.00 -10.48
C ALA A 83 4.24 -7.34 -11.12
N LEU A 84 4.63 -6.63 -12.17
CA LEU A 84 5.92 -6.81 -12.87
C LEU A 84 7.11 -6.16 -12.15
N VAL A 85 6.85 -5.19 -11.27
CA VAL A 85 7.91 -4.34 -10.67
C VAL A 85 7.91 -4.36 -9.14
N LEU A 86 6.78 -4.66 -8.52
CA LEU A 86 6.64 -4.64 -7.07
C LEU A 86 6.90 -6.01 -6.45
N ARG A 87 7.41 -6.00 -5.22
CA ARG A 87 7.47 -7.22 -4.40
C ARG A 87 6.05 -7.74 -4.12
N PRO A 88 5.84 -9.08 -4.09
CA PRO A 88 4.53 -9.69 -3.86
C PRO A 88 3.79 -9.12 -2.64
N SER A 89 4.49 -8.94 -1.51
CA SER A 89 3.88 -8.40 -0.29
C SER A 89 3.38 -6.96 -0.43
N THR A 90 4.06 -6.11 -1.20
CA THR A 90 3.63 -4.74 -1.49
C THR A 90 2.42 -4.74 -2.41
N LEU A 91 2.45 -5.59 -3.44
CA LEU A 91 1.33 -5.74 -4.37
C LEU A 91 0.07 -6.25 -3.66
N ASP A 92 0.20 -7.22 -2.76
CA ASP A 92 -0.91 -7.74 -1.97
C ASP A 92 -1.51 -6.67 -1.04
N HIS A 93 -0.66 -5.83 -0.46
CA HIS A 93 -1.11 -4.68 0.33
C HIS A 93 -1.90 -3.68 -0.53
N TYR A 94 -1.37 -3.28 -1.68
CA TYR A 94 -2.07 -2.40 -2.63
C TYR A 94 -3.40 -3.00 -3.08
N ARG A 95 -3.40 -4.28 -3.44
CA ARG A 95 -4.61 -5.01 -3.86
C ARG A 95 -5.66 -5.02 -2.75
N SER A 96 -5.24 -5.30 -1.52
CA SER A 96 -6.13 -5.30 -0.34
C SER A 96 -6.73 -3.91 -0.08
N ASP A 97 -5.90 -2.88 -0.04
CA ASP A 97 -6.33 -1.50 0.22
C ASP A 97 -7.33 -1.02 -0.84
N LEU A 98 -7.02 -1.24 -2.10
CA LEU A 98 -7.90 -0.82 -3.19
C LEU A 98 -9.21 -1.61 -3.21
N ALA A 99 -9.16 -2.94 -3.00
CA ALA A 99 -10.35 -3.79 -3.01
C ALA A 99 -11.32 -3.50 -1.87
N HIS A 100 -10.80 -3.25 -0.66
CA HIS A 100 -11.66 -3.07 0.51
C HIS A 100 -12.03 -1.62 0.78
N HIS A 101 -11.19 -0.65 0.37
CA HIS A 101 -11.33 0.73 0.82
C HIS A 101 -11.57 1.74 -0.31
N VAL A 102 -11.31 1.39 -1.57
CA VAL A 102 -11.53 2.32 -2.70
C VAL A 102 -12.65 1.85 -3.62
N LYS A 103 -12.56 0.62 -4.12
CA LYS A 103 -13.52 0.08 -5.10
C LYS A 103 -14.96 0.05 -4.63
N PRO A 104 -15.29 -0.28 -3.35
CA PRO A 104 -16.67 -0.27 -2.88
C PRO A 104 -17.33 1.11 -2.94
N TYR A 105 -16.56 2.19 -2.85
CA TYR A 105 -17.06 3.55 -2.81
C TYR A 105 -16.98 4.29 -4.14
N LEU A 106 -15.86 4.14 -4.85
CA LEU A 106 -15.56 4.91 -6.07
C LEU A 106 -15.40 4.03 -7.31
N GLY A 107 -15.32 2.71 -7.19
CA GLY A 107 -14.98 1.80 -8.27
C GLY A 107 -15.88 1.89 -9.49
N ARG A 108 -17.18 2.12 -9.29
CA ARG A 108 -18.17 2.25 -10.39
C ARG A 108 -18.11 3.60 -11.11
N LYS A 109 -17.43 4.59 -10.54
CA LYS A 109 -17.32 5.91 -11.14
C LYS A 109 -16.37 5.86 -12.33
N LYS A 110 -16.69 6.57 -13.42
CA LYS A 110 -15.77 6.67 -14.56
C LYS A 110 -14.47 7.34 -14.10
N LEU A 111 -13.34 6.83 -14.55
CA LEU A 111 -12.02 7.35 -14.22
C LEU A 111 -11.91 8.87 -14.42
N THR A 112 -12.38 9.35 -15.57
CA THR A 112 -12.39 10.78 -15.92
C THR A 112 -13.35 11.65 -15.10
N GLN A 113 -14.20 11.04 -14.26
CA GLN A 113 -15.18 11.74 -13.41
C GLN A 113 -14.78 11.73 -11.93
N VAL A 114 -13.67 11.12 -11.59
CA VAL A 114 -13.14 11.15 -10.22
C VAL A 114 -12.66 12.56 -9.91
N THR A 115 -13.15 13.13 -8.83
CA THR A 115 -12.87 14.50 -8.41
C THR A 115 -12.13 14.56 -7.08
N PRO A 116 -11.43 15.65 -6.75
CA PRO A 116 -10.86 15.86 -5.41
C PRO A 116 -11.90 15.77 -4.29
N ALA A 117 -13.15 16.21 -4.55
CA ALA A 117 -14.25 16.12 -3.58
C ALA A 117 -14.63 14.66 -3.27
N ASP A 118 -14.62 13.78 -4.28
CA ASP A 118 -14.86 12.35 -4.07
C ASP A 118 -13.81 11.72 -3.16
N LEU A 119 -12.54 12.09 -3.38
CA LEU A 119 -11.43 11.57 -2.58
C LEU A 119 -11.50 12.06 -1.13
N ARG A 120 -11.82 13.34 -0.89
CA ARG A 120 -12.04 13.85 0.46
C ARG A 120 -13.16 13.09 1.17
N LYS A 121 -14.31 12.95 0.51
CA LYS A 121 -15.45 12.19 1.05
C LYS A 121 -15.08 10.73 1.34
N LEU A 122 -14.29 10.09 0.47
CA LEU A 122 -13.78 8.76 0.72
C LEU A 122 -12.96 8.72 2.01
N TYR A 123 -11.98 9.61 2.18
CA TYR A 123 -11.11 9.60 3.35
C TYR A 123 -11.87 9.87 4.66
N ASP A 124 -12.86 10.77 4.64
CA ASP A 124 -13.72 11.01 5.80
C ASP A 124 -14.55 9.77 6.14
N THR A 125 -15.15 9.13 5.14
CA THR A 125 -15.87 7.88 5.32
C THR A 125 -14.98 6.77 5.90
N LEU A 126 -13.73 6.64 5.42
CA LEU A 126 -12.79 5.64 5.92
C LEU A 126 -12.36 5.90 7.38
N LYS A 127 -12.21 7.17 7.77
CA LYS A 127 -11.93 7.54 9.17
C LYS A 127 -13.08 7.21 10.11
N GLU A 128 -14.32 7.27 9.64
CA GLU A 128 -15.50 6.99 10.44
C GLU A 128 -15.83 5.50 10.51
N ARG A 129 -15.83 4.81 9.38
CA ARG A 129 -16.36 3.44 9.22
C ARG A 129 -15.61 2.59 8.18
N GLY A 130 -14.32 2.83 7.97
CA GLY A 130 -13.54 2.12 6.95
C GLY A 130 -13.13 0.69 7.33
N ARG A 131 -13.28 0.27 8.58
CA ARG A 131 -12.84 -1.04 9.04
C ARG A 131 -13.83 -2.13 8.60
N VAL A 132 -13.35 -3.11 7.84
CA VAL A 132 -14.19 -4.18 7.25
C VAL A 132 -14.71 -5.15 8.33
N HIS A 133 -13.84 -5.54 9.27
CA HIS A 133 -14.16 -6.49 10.35
C HIS A 133 -13.70 -5.90 11.70
N PRO A 134 -14.44 -4.95 12.29
CA PRO A 134 -14.09 -4.42 13.59
C PRO A 134 -14.34 -5.46 14.69
N HIS A 135 -13.38 -5.64 15.59
CA HIS A 135 -13.58 -6.45 16.79
C HIS A 135 -14.51 -5.72 17.79
N PRO A 136 -15.19 -6.46 18.70
CA PRO A 136 -15.96 -5.84 19.77
C PRO A 136 -15.12 -4.81 20.54
N GLY A 137 -15.68 -3.60 20.75
CA GLY A 137 -14.98 -2.50 21.41
C GLY A 137 -13.96 -1.72 20.56
N GLN A 138 -13.68 -2.15 19.34
CA GLN A 138 -12.78 -1.46 18.44
C GLN A 138 -13.51 -0.38 17.63
N SER A 139 -12.85 0.77 17.39
CA SER A 139 -13.36 1.80 16.50
C SER A 139 -13.65 1.22 15.10
N ARG A 140 -14.77 1.64 14.50
CA ARG A 140 -15.12 1.28 13.12
C ARG A 140 -14.29 2.01 12.07
N GLY A 141 -13.63 3.11 12.45
CA GLY A 141 -12.80 3.90 11.56
C GLY A 141 -11.40 3.34 11.40
N LEU A 142 -10.76 3.68 10.29
CA LEU A 142 -9.35 3.40 10.05
C LEU A 142 -8.48 4.47 10.73
N SER A 143 -7.25 4.09 11.07
CA SER A 143 -6.25 5.05 11.54
C SER A 143 -5.88 6.06 10.44
N THR A 144 -5.47 7.26 10.84
CA THR A 144 -4.97 8.28 9.91
C THR A 144 -3.79 7.76 9.09
N THR A 145 -2.92 6.95 9.68
CA THR A 145 -1.80 6.29 8.98
C THR A 145 -2.29 5.36 7.86
N THR A 146 -3.33 4.56 8.13
CA THR A 146 -3.91 3.66 7.11
C THR A 146 -4.55 4.46 5.97
N VAL A 147 -5.34 5.50 6.28
CA VAL A 147 -5.97 6.35 5.26
C VAL A 147 -4.92 7.09 4.44
N HIS A 148 -3.82 7.53 5.06
CA HIS A 148 -2.69 8.13 4.36
C HIS A 148 -2.03 7.13 3.40
N GLY A 149 -1.84 5.87 3.81
CA GLY A 149 -1.32 4.79 2.95
C GLY A 149 -2.22 4.55 1.73
N ILE A 150 -3.55 4.49 1.94
CA ILE A 150 -4.54 4.37 0.86
C ILE A 150 -4.46 5.56 -0.10
N HIS A 151 -4.34 6.79 0.42
CA HIS A 151 -4.13 7.98 -0.42
C HIS A 151 -2.87 7.83 -1.27
N THR A 152 -1.74 7.43 -0.69
CA THR A 152 -0.46 7.27 -1.41
C THR A 152 -0.60 6.25 -2.54
N THR A 153 -1.25 5.11 -2.29
CA THR A 153 -1.48 4.07 -3.30
C THR A 153 -2.38 4.59 -4.43
N LEU A 154 -3.49 5.26 -4.07
CA LEU A 154 -4.43 5.82 -5.04
C LEU A 154 -3.82 6.96 -5.85
N HIS A 155 -3.06 7.85 -5.21
CA HIS A 155 -2.30 8.91 -5.87
C HIS A 155 -1.34 8.34 -6.92
N HIS A 156 -0.60 7.28 -6.59
CA HIS A 156 0.31 6.60 -7.52
C HIS A 156 -0.46 5.98 -8.71
N ALA A 157 -1.58 5.31 -8.47
CA ALA A 157 -2.40 4.75 -9.53
C ALA A 157 -2.98 5.84 -10.47
N LEU A 158 -3.46 6.94 -9.92
CA LEU A 158 -4.00 8.06 -10.70
C LEU A 158 -2.89 8.83 -11.44
N LYS A 159 -1.70 8.96 -10.85
CA LYS A 159 -0.51 9.53 -11.53
C LYS A 159 -0.15 8.67 -12.74
N SER A 160 -0.15 7.35 -12.62
CA SER A 160 0.09 6.43 -13.75
C SER A 160 -0.98 6.59 -14.84
N ALA A 161 -2.24 6.90 -14.49
CA ALA A 161 -3.29 7.20 -15.47
C ALA A 161 -2.99 8.50 -16.25
N VAL A 162 -2.44 9.51 -15.58
CA VAL A 162 -1.99 10.75 -16.25
C VAL A 162 -0.83 10.47 -17.19
N ASP A 163 0.17 9.70 -16.73
CA ASP A 163 1.34 9.35 -17.54
C ASP A 163 0.96 8.54 -18.80
N GLN A 164 -0.12 7.74 -18.72
CA GLN A 164 -0.71 6.99 -19.83
C GLN A 164 -1.76 7.79 -20.62
N ARG A 165 -1.90 9.09 -20.38
CA ARG A 165 -2.85 9.98 -21.07
C ARG A 165 -4.33 9.58 -20.96
N LEU A 166 -4.70 8.87 -19.87
CA LEU A 166 -6.08 8.52 -19.54
C LEU A 166 -6.76 9.61 -18.70
N LEU A 167 -5.96 10.46 -18.05
CA LEU A 167 -6.40 11.64 -17.29
C LEU A 167 -5.55 12.86 -17.66
N PRO A 168 -6.14 14.06 -17.67
CA PRO A 168 -5.39 15.29 -17.90
C PRO A 168 -4.53 15.71 -16.71
N ASN A 169 -4.98 15.43 -15.49
CA ASN A 169 -4.32 15.76 -14.24
C ASN A 169 -4.71 14.73 -13.18
N ASN A 170 -3.91 14.63 -12.14
CA ASN A 170 -4.19 13.74 -11.02
C ASN A 170 -5.14 14.44 -10.02
N PRO A 171 -6.38 13.96 -9.82
CA PRO A 171 -7.30 14.58 -8.86
C PRO A 171 -6.81 14.46 -7.41
N ALA A 172 -5.89 13.56 -7.10
CA ALA A 172 -5.32 13.42 -5.76
C ALA A 172 -4.27 14.50 -5.43
N ASP A 173 -3.70 15.19 -6.41
CA ASP A 173 -2.74 16.30 -6.17
C ASP A 173 -3.38 17.47 -5.40
N HIS A 174 -4.70 17.61 -5.46
CA HIS A 174 -5.46 18.68 -4.81
C HIS A 174 -6.18 18.21 -3.53
N VAL A 175 -5.73 17.08 -2.96
CA VAL A 175 -6.30 16.52 -1.73
C VAL A 175 -5.19 16.24 -0.73
N GLU A 176 -5.19 16.96 0.36
CA GLU A 176 -4.29 16.67 1.46
C GLU A 176 -4.73 15.39 2.17
N PRO A 177 -3.84 14.39 2.30
CA PRO A 177 -4.13 13.21 3.11
C PRO A 177 -4.21 13.57 4.59
N PRO A 178 -4.90 12.76 5.42
CA PRO A 178 -4.91 12.98 6.86
C PRO A 178 -3.49 13.02 7.43
N LYS A 179 -3.21 13.98 8.31
CA LYS A 179 -1.92 14.08 9.00
C LYS A 179 -1.69 12.83 9.86
N ILE A 180 -0.52 12.23 9.74
CA ILE A 180 -0.13 11.08 10.55
C ILE A 180 0.20 11.57 11.95
N ALA A 181 -0.55 11.10 12.94
CA ALA A 181 -0.21 11.32 14.35
C ALA A 181 0.90 10.31 14.72
N HIS A 182 2.12 10.79 14.86
CA HIS A 182 3.22 9.96 15.37
C HIS A 182 3.00 9.76 16.88
N LYS A 183 2.68 8.53 17.28
CA LYS A 183 2.74 8.14 18.69
C LYS A 183 4.17 7.76 19.01
N ALA A 184 4.70 8.29 20.12
CA ALA A 184 5.96 7.80 20.64
C ALA A 184 5.84 6.30 20.91
N MET A 185 6.86 5.54 20.51
CA MET A 185 6.90 4.10 20.84
C MET A 185 7.14 3.96 22.35
N THR A 186 6.30 3.16 23.00
CA THR A 186 6.51 2.78 24.39
C THR A 186 7.65 1.77 24.43
N ILE A 187 8.70 2.08 25.14
CA ILE A 187 9.82 1.18 25.40
C ILE A 187 9.55 0.54 26.75
N LEU A 188 9.86 -0.73 26.90
CA LEU A 188 9.79 -1.42 28.20
C LEU A 188 10.76 -0.74 29.18
N ASN A 189 10.31 -0.41 30.37
CA ASN A 189 11.18 -0.02 31.46
C ASN A 189 11.86 -1.26 32.10
N ASP A 190 12.80 -1.06 33.01
CA ASP A 190 13.58 -2.17 33.60
C ASP A 190 12.68 -3.17 34.31
N GLU A 191 11.68 -2.72 35.08
CA GLU A 191 10.72 -3.61 35.76
C GLU A 191 9.88 -4.44 34.78
N GLN A 192 9.41 -3.81 33.71
CA GLN A 192 8.65 -4.49 32.65
C GLN A 192 9.53 -5.48 31.89
N LEU A 193 10.80 -5.15 31.67
CA LEU A 193 11.77 -6.05 31.05
C LEU A 193 12.01 -7.29 31.93
N ASP A 194 12.16 -7.11 33.24
CA ASP A 194 12.33 -8.23 34.20
C ASP A 194 11.09 -9.14 34.21
N ILE A 195 9.89 -8.57 34.24
CA ILE A 195 8.64 -9.32 34.15
C ILE A 195 8.58 -10.13 32.84
N PHE A 196 8.90 -9.47 31.72
CA PHE A 196 8.94 -10.11 30.40
C PHE A 196 9.96 -11.26 30.37
N MET A 197 11.19 -11.01 30.82
CA MET A 197 12.26 -12.03 30.88
C MET A 197 11.89 -13.21 31.74
N ASN A 198 11.20 -13.00 32.86
CA ASN A 198 10.72 -14.09 33.73
C ASN A 198 9.58 -14.88 33.07
N ALA A 199 8.67 -14.22 32.36
CA ALA A 199 7.59 -14.88 31.64
C ALA A 199 8.10 -15.81 30.53
N ILE A 200 9.10 -15.40 29.74
CA ILE A 200 9.64 -16.21 28.64
C ILE A 200 10.50 -17.40 29.12
N LYS A 201 11.00 -17.39 30.35
CA LYS A 201 11.77 -18.54 30.93
C LYS A 201 10.99 -19.82 30.99
N GLN A 202 9.66 -19.78 30.98
CA GLN A 202 8.81 -20.97 31.10
C GLN A 202 8.84 -21.88 29.86
N GLY A 203 9.37 -21.41 28.70
CA GLY A 203 9.49 -22.21 27.49
C GLY A 203 10.89 -22.08 26.86
N PRO A 204 11.71 -23.17 26.86
CA PRO A 204 13.11 -23.05 26.43
C PRO A 204 13.30 -22.47 25.02
N ILE A 205 12.43 -22.86 24.07
CA ILE A 205 12.53 -22.36 22.68
C ILE A 205 12.19 -20.86 22.57
N TRP A 206 11.23 -20.41 23.37
CA TRP A 206 10.79 -19.01 23.38
C TRP A 206 11.75 -18.11 24.12
N TYR A 207 12.37 -18.61 25.18
CA TYR A 207 13.43 -17.89 25.89
C TYR A 207 14.57 -17.56 24.94
N ASP A 208 15.13 -18.57 24.27
CA ASP A 208 16.24 -18.39 23.35
C ASP A 208 15.88 -17.44 22.20
N PHE A 209 14.65 -17.56 21.68
CA PHE A 209 14.15 -16.73 20.59
C PHE A 209 14.05 -15.25 21.01
N PHE A 210 13.33 -14.97 22.08
CA PHE A 210 13.10 -13.60 22.52
C PHE A 210 14.35 -12.96 23.12
N TYR A 211 15.18 -13.74 23.83
CA TYR A 211 16.47 -13.26 24.31
C TYR A 211 17.36 -12.82 23.15
N THR A 212 17.46 -13.63 22.09
CA THR A 212 18.21 -13.29 20.90
C THR A 212 17.60 -12.04 20.21
N ALA A 213 16.28 -11.94 20.13
CA ALA A 213 15.61 -10.77 19.55
C ALA A 213 15.95 -9.48 20.30
N LEU A 214 15.89 -9.50 21.63
CA LEU A 214 16.17 -8.36 22.50
C LEU A 214 17.62 -7.90 22.40
N THR A 215 18.56 -8.83 22.45
CA THR A 215 19.99 -8.53 22.50
C THR A 215 20.58 -8.13 21.14
N THR A 216 19.91 -8.50 20.04
CA THR A 216 20.39 -8.25 18.67
C THR A 216 19.62 -7.19 17.93
N GLY A 217 18.40 -6.85 18.34
CA GLY A 217 17.50 -5.94 17.62
C GLY A 217 17.11 -6.43 16.22
N LEU A 218 17.17 -7.72 15.96
CA LEU A 218 16.76 -8.31 14.68
C LEU A 218 15.26 -8.14 14.44
N ARG A 219 14.90 -7.89 13.17
CA ARG A 219 13.49 -7.89 12.79
C ARG A 219 12.90 -9.30 12.90
N LEU A 220 11.63 -9.40 13.21
CA LEU A 220 10.93 -10.68 13.39
C LEU A 220 11.14 -11.65 12.22
N GLY A 221 11.07 -11.18 10.98
CA GLY A 221 11.32 -12.02 9.82
C GLY A 221 12.79 -12.41 9.64
N GLU A 222 13.74 -11.59 10.09
CA GLU A 222 15.18 -11.89 10.05
C GLU A 222 15.49 -13.01 11.05
N ILE A 223 15.03 -12.88 12.31
CA ILE A 223 15.30 -13.90 13.35
C ILE A 223 14.66 -15.25 13.03
N CYS A 224 13.42 -15.25 12.48
CA CYS A 224 12.78 -16.48 12.01
C CYS A 224 13.53 -17.15 10.84
N GLY A 225 14.27 -16.37 10.05
CA GLY A 225 15.02 -16.84 8.88
C GLY A 225 16.44 -17.29 9.16
N LEU A 226 16.90 -17.27 10.41
CA LEU A 226 18.27 -17.64 10.76
C LEU A 226 18.52 -19.15 10.64
N MET A 227 19.63 -19.48 10.01
CA MET A 227 20.15 -20.86 9.90
C MET A 227 21.45 -21.01 10.67
N TRP A 228 21.83 -22.23 11.03
CA TRP A 228 23.10 -22.52 11.68
C TRP A 228 24.32 -22.17 10.81
N SER A 229 24.16 -22.13 9.50
CA SER A 229 25.19 -21.64 8.56
C SER A 229 25.49 -20.15 8.71
N ASP A 230 24.57 -19.38 9.26
CA ASP A 230 24.73 -17.94 9.47
C ASP A 230 25.52 -17.60 10.74
N PHE A 231 25.63 -18.56 11.67
CA PHE A 231 26.28 -18.39 12.97
C PHE A 231 27.70 -18.91 13.00
N ASP A 232 28.69 -18.01 13.15
CA ASP A 232 30.07 -18.36 13.45
C ASP A 232 30.28 -18.39 14.99
N GLY A 233 30.13 -19.57 15.55
CA GLY A 233 30.26 -19.76 16.99
C GLY A 233 31.65 -19.50 17.56
N ARG A 234 32.74 -19.53 16.74
CA ARG A 234 34.12 -19.22 17.17
C ARG A 234 34.30 -17.70 17.30
N LYS A 235 33.82 -16.96 16.31
CA LYS A 235 33.90 -15.49 16.28
C LYS A 235 32.81 -14.78 17.02
N GLY A 236 31.76 -15.49 17.46
CA GLY A 236 30.56 -14.87 18.07
C GLY A 236 29.83 -13.93 17.10
N THR A 237 29.78 -14.28 15.81
CA THR A 237 29.15 -13.41 14.80
C THR A 237 27.97 -14.09 14.12
N LEU A 238 27.00 -13.27 13.69
CA LEU A 238 25.80 -13.71 13.00
C LEU A 238 25.64 -12.95 11.70
N SER A 239 25.45 -13.66 10.59
CA SER A 239 25.22 -13.08 9.26
C SER A 239 23.72 -13.03 8.99
N ILE A 240 23.18 -11.86 8.65
CA ILE A 240 21.78 -11.64 8.31
C ILE A 240 21.71 -11.45 6.79
N SER A 241 21.19 -12.43 6.07
CA SER A 241 21.12 -12.43 4.60
C SER A 241 19.71 -12.61 4.06
N ARG A 242 18.77 -13.07 4.91
CA ARG A 242 17.40 -13.38 4.50
C ARG A 242 16.37 -12.92 5.52
N THR A 243 15.12 -12.81 5.05
CA THR A 243 13.95 -12.57 5.90
C THR A 243 12.84 -13.55 5.53
N LEU A 244 12.14 -14.06 6.51
CA LEU A 244 10.94 -14.86 6.29
C LEU A 244 9.71 -13.97 6.29
N HIS A 245 8.85 -14.19 5.33
CA HIS A 245 7.52 -13.59 5.28
C HIS A 245 6.48 -14.63 4.88
N LYS A 246 5.24 -14.34 5.21
CA LYS A 246 4.11 -15.20 4.87
C LYS A 246 3.42 -14.65 3.63
N GLU A 247 3.33 -15.48 2.59
CA GLU A 247 2.56 -15.17 1.39
C GLU A 247 1.07 -15.48 1.57
N LYS A 248 0.27 -14.98 0.61
CA LYS A 248 -1.14 -15.30 0.49
C LYS A 248 -1.30 -16.83 0.37
N GLY A 249 -2.14 -17.42 1.22
CA GLY A 249 -2.25 -18.89 1.33
C GLY A 249 -1.43 -19.50 2.47
N GLY A 250 -0.66 -18.70 3.20
CA GLY A 250 0.01 -19.15 4.45
C GLY A 250 1.39 -19.74 4.27
N ARG A 251 1.89 -19.86 3.04
CA ARG A 251 3.24 -20.35 2.74
C ARG A 251 4.29 -19.39 3.28
N LEU A 252 5.28 -19.93 4.00
CA LEU A 252 6.45 -19.19 4.42
C LEU A 252 7.47 -19.16 3.26
N VAL A 253 7.93 -17.97 2.92
CA VAL A 253 8.91 -17.77 1.87
C VAL A 253 10.09 -17.00 2.43
N ALA A 254 11.30 -17.53 2.16
CA ALA A 254 12.52 -16.84 2.42
C ALA A 254 12.81 -15.88 1.25
N GLY A 255 12.91 -14.60 1.54
CA GLY A 255 13.30 -13.57 0.58
C GLY A 255 14.57 -12.88 1.03
N ASP A 256 15.20 -12.17 0.09
CA ASP A 256 16.31 -11.29 0.42
C ASP A 256 15.89 -10.20 1.40
N THR A 257 16.82 -9.69 2.17
CA THR A 257 16.56 -8.53 3.03
C THR A 257 16.01 -7.36 2.22
N LYS A 258 15.15 -6.54 2.85
CA LYS A 258 14.40 -5.47 2.17
C LYS A 258 15.29 -4.46 1.42
N THR A 259 16.53 -4.29 1.87
CA THR A 259 17.51 -3.35 1.29
C THR A 259 18.88 -4.00 1.28
N TYR A 260 19.81 -3.52 0.44
CA TYR A 260 21.19 -3.93 0.44
C TYR A 260 21.85 -3.81 1.83
N ALA A 261 21.54 -2.73 2.56
CA ALA A 261 21.98 -2.54 3.95
C ALA A 261 21.34 -3.54 4.95
N GLY A 262 20.33 -4.29 4.55
CA GLY A 262 19.72 -5.35 5.35
C GLY A 262 20.62 -6.59 5.43
N THR A 263 21.45 -6.85 4.42
CA THR A 263 22.47 -7.90 4.47
C THR A 263 23.67 -7.38 5.26
N ARG A 264 23.83 -7.91 6.45
CA ARG A 264 24.82 -7.43 7.41
C ARG A 264 25.34 -8.57 8.27
N LYS A 265 26.54 -8.38 8.83
CA LYS A 265 27.11 -9.22 9.89
C LYS A 265 27.10 -8.42 11.19
N ILE A 266 26.66 -9.04 12.26
CA ILE A 266 26.68 -8.47 13.60
C ILE A 266 27.57 -9.29 14.52
N VAL A 267 28.20 -8.63 15.48
CA VAL A 267 28.89 -9.26 16.60
C VAL A 267 27.87 -9.45 17.71
N LEU A 268 27.76 -10.65 18.21
CA LEU A 268 26.82 -10.97 19.28
C LEU A 268 27.42 -10.66 20.65
N PRO A 269 26.60 -10.22 21.63
CA PRO A 269 27.01 -10.27 23.03
C PRO A 269 27.44 -11.69 23.42
N ASP A 270 28.43 -11.82 24.31
CA ASP A 270 28.97 -13.13 24.70
C ASP A 270 27.87 -14.06 25.25
N SER A 271 26.95 -13.54 26.04
CA SER A 271 25.80 -14.29 26.56
C SER A 271 24.91 -14.86 25.46
N THR A 272 24.65 -14.10 24.39
CA THR A 272 23.85 -14.55 23.23
C THR A 272 24.62 -15.58 22.41
N ALA A 273 25.93 -15.36 22.21
CA ALA A 273 26.79 -16.30 21.48
C ALA A 273 26.87 -17.65 22.24
N GLU A 274 26.97 -17.63 23.56
CA GLU A 274 26.98 -18.83 24.40
C GLU A 274 25.63 -19.56 24.37
N LEU A 275 24.53 -18.83 24.49
CA LEU A 275 23.17 -19.37 24.35
C LEU A 275 23.01 -20.11 23.02
N LEU A 276 23.42 -19.49 21.92
CA LEU A 276 23.35 -20.13 20.59
C LEU A 276 24.30 -21.31 20.44
N ARG A 277 25.51 -21.28 21.03
CA ARG A 277 26.42 -22.44 21.04
C ARG A 277 25.77 -23.62 21.77
N ASN A 278 25.15 -23.37 22.93
CA ASN A 278 24.48 -24.41 23.72
C ASN A 278 23.26 -24.96 22.98
N ARG A 279 22.43 -24.10 22.41
CA ARG A 279 21.29 -24.50 21.58
C ARG A 279 21.72 -25.37 20.39
N LYS A 280 22.84 -25.05 19.72
CA LYS A 280 23.34 -25.80 18.58
C LYS A 280 23.69 -27.25 18.91
N LYS A 281 24.18 -27.53 20.12
CA LYS A 281 24.53 -28.91 20.57
C LYS A 281 23.31 -29.84 20.58
N HIS A 282 22.10 -29.28 20.73
CA HIS A 282 20.85 -30.05 20.88
C HIS A 282 19.91 -29.85 19.68
N SER A 283 20.35 -29.17 18.62
CA SER A 283 19.52 -28.88 17.45
C SER A 283 19.72 -29.91 16.35
N TYR A 284 18.62 -30.46 15.86
CA TYR A 284 18.58 -31.34 14.68
C TYR A 284 18.07 -30.61 13.42
N SER A 285 17.68 -29.34 13.56
CA SER A 285 17.17 -28.49 12.48
C SER A 285 18.31 -27.72 11.80
N ILE A 286 18.13 -27.36 10.53
CA ILE A 286 19.00 -26.40 9.85
C ILE A 286 18.74 -24.97 10.34
N TRP A 287 17.53 -24.70 10.89
CA TRP A 287 17.12 -23.42 11.41
C TRP A 287 17.56 -23.23 12.86
N ILE A 288 18.06 -22.04 13.20
CA ILE A 288 18.36 -21.70 14.60
C ILE A 288 17.06 -21.73 15.42
N PHE A 289 15.98 -21.17 14.84
CA PHE A 289 14.64 -21.20 15.45
C PHE A 289 13.67 -21.86 14.48
N HIS A 290 13.29 -23.08 14.78
CA HIS A 290 12.36 -23.90 14.01
C HIS A 290 10.96 -23.85 14.57
N ASP A 291 9.97 -24.27 13.79
CA ASP A 291 8.61 -24.50 14.25
C ASP A 291 8.62 -25.60 15.34
N PRO A 292 8.01 -25.37 16.52
CA PRO A 292 8.02 -26.34 17.62
C PRO A 292 7.45 -27.71 17.26
N LEU A 293 6.51 -27.76 16.31
CA LEU A 293 5.84 -28.99 15.89
C LEU A 293 6.46 -29.61 14.63
N ARG A 294 7.29 -28.85 13.91
CA ARG A 294 7.89 -29.25 12.63
C ARG A 294 9.32 -28.75 12.56
N PRO A 295 10.27 -29.52 13.11
CA PRO A 295 11.68 -29.09 13.19
C PRO A 295 12.35 -28.83 11.83
N GLU A 296 11.82 -29.41 10.76
CA GLU A 296 12.26 -29.16 9.38
C GLU A 296 11.84 -27.79 8.84
N ALA A 297 10.82 -27.17 9.44
CA ALA A 297 10.31 -25.87 9.05
C ALA A 297 10.84 -24.73 9.93
N PRO A 298 11.04 -23.53 9.40
CA PRO A 298 11.43 -22.38 10.21
C PRO A 298 10.29 -21.93 11.10
N MET A 299 10.62 -21.17 12.15
CA MET A 299 9.64 -20.53 13.01
C MET A 299 8.73 -19.60 12.20
N ASN A 300 7.42 -19.76 12.35
CA ASN A 300 6.45 -18.88 11.70
C ASN A 300 6.39 -17.53 12.43
N PRO A 301 6.67 -16.40 11.73
CA PRO A 301 6.61 -15.06 12.33
C PRO A 301 5.26 -14.74 13.01
N SER A 302 4.15 -15.21 12.43
CA SER A 302 2.82 -15.03 13.04
C SER A 302 2.63 -15.83 14.33
N THR A 303 3.29 -16.99 14.45
CA THR A 303 3.26 -17.78 15.69
C THR A 303 4.11 -17.12 16.76
N ALA A 304 5.31 -16.67 16.42
CA ALA A 304 6.17 -15.93 17.33
C ALA A 304 5.50 -14.63 17.85
N TYR A 305 4.84 -13.88 16.96
CA TYR A 305 4.11 -12.67 17.36
C TYR A 305 2.94 -12.94 18.31
N ARG A 306 2.25 -14.08 18.15
CA ARG A 306 1.14 -14.44 19.06
C ARG A 306 1.59 -14.95 20.42
N GLN A 307 2.84 -15.34 20.52
CA GLN A 307 3.45 -15.80 21.78
C GLN A 307 3.99 -14.64 22.63
N LEU A 308 4.14 -13.47 22.00
CA LEU A 308 4.51 -12.22 22.67
C LEU A 308 3.29 -11.59 23.37
#